data_f470909f07dcfce679b48a6ddf0d3807
#
_entry.id   f470909f07dcfce679b48a6ddf0d3807
#
_cell.length_a   1.000
_cell.length_b   1.000
_cell.length_c   1.000
_cell.angle_alpha   90.00
_cell.angle_beta   90.00
_cell.angle_gamma   90.00
#
_symmetry.space_group_name_H-M   'P 1'
#
loop_
_entity.id
_entity.type
_entity.pdbx_description
1 polymer ?
#
loop_
_entity_poly.entity_id
_entity_poly.type
_entity_poly.pdbx_seq_one_letter_code
_entity_poly.pdbx_strand_id
1 'polypeptide(L)'
;MTYSPSRRTALKSLAAATAFATLLSACAGEGSGSANASGVAGGGSQNTVTIDYATYNPLSLIIRKKGWLETALAAEGKKVEWVKSAGSNKANEALRSGNIDVGSTAGSAALLARANGSPIMVISLYSQPEWSALVTRKDSGITKVADLKGKTVAVTKGTDPYFLLLQALKQEGISASDLTIQNLQHADGRTALDNGQVNAWSGLDPIMAAAEVESGDVLFYRNLNFNTYGFLNAAEKFIQSNPTAAQTIVDVYEYARAWAKKNPEEAVKIVEEESGIKHETAQVVMERTRLDIDPVPGAKQVEVLKGVGPILVESGDVPSQSDVDKALNSIVDDQFAKKADNAAVEKIAKVVEK
;
A
#
# COMPACT_ATOMS: atom_id res chain seq x y z
N MET A 1 -58.57 39.50 -10.46
CA MET A 1 -59.60 38.52 -10.15
C MET A 1 -58.84 37.32 -9.53
N THR A 2 -58.65 37.36 -8.18
CA THR A 2 -59.45 36.72 -7.15
C THR A 2 -59.76 35.27 -7.50
N TYR A 3 -59.21 34.24 -6.80
CA TYR A 3 -59.63 33.75 -5.49
C TYR A 3 -58.73 32.56 -5.05
N SER A 4 -58.12 32.61 -3.88
CA SER A 4 -57.86 31.54 -2.94
C SER A 4 -59.16 31.36 -2.11
N PRO A 5 -59.45 30.38 -1.24
CA PRO A 5 -58.56 29.50 -0.44
C PRO A 5 -59.19 28.12 -0.02
N SER A 6 -58.39 27.39 0.77
CA SER A 6 -58.74 26.81 2.09
C SER A 6 -59.56 25.49 2.16
N ARG A 7 -59.11 24.53 2.91
CA ARG A 7 -59.33 24.07 4.31
C ARG A 7 -59.22 22.54 4.44
N ARG A 8 -58.36 22.14 5.28
CA ARG A 8 -58.53 21.36 6.54
C ARG A 8 -59.70 20.35 6.58
N THR A 9 -59.37 19.07 6.84
CA THR A 9 -60.04 18.30 7.90
C THR A 9 -59.12 17.21 8.44
N ALA A 10 -58.93 17.24 9.76
CA ALA A 10 -58.38 16.18 10.59
C ALA A 10 -59.51 15.35 11.18
N LEU A 11 -59.25 14.07 11.47
CA LEU A 11 -59.91 13.25 12.54
C LEU A 11 -59.19 11.90 12.55
N LYS A 12 -58.44 11.59 13.56
CA LYS A 12 -58.70 11.00 14.90
C LYS A 12 -58.97 9.49 14.87
N SER A 13 -58.00 8.81 15.52
CA SER A 13 -58.10 7.75 16.53
C SER A 13 -58.67 6.38 16.17
N LEU A 14 -57.92 5.25 16.42
CA LEU A 14 -58.23 4.41 17.59
C LEU A 14 -57.12 3.39 17.84
N ALA A 15 -56.72 3.26 19.10
CA ALA A 15 -55.82 2.25 19.65
C ALA A 15 -56.55 0.92 19.84
N ALA A 16 -55.87 -0.20 19.66
CA ALA A 16 -56.24 -1.47 20.29
C ALA A 16 -54.97 -2.21 20.71
N ALA A 17 -54.75 -2.23 22.01
CA ALA A 17 -53.82 -3.11 22.68
C ALA A 17 -54.50 -4.47 22.90
N THR A 18 -53.76 -5.56 22.65
CA THR A 18 -54.07 -6.88 23.22
C THR A 18 -52.78 -7.56 23.67
N ALA A 19 -52.65 -7.62 24.98
CA ALA A 19 -51.74 -8.49 25.69
C ALA A 19 -52.27 -9.91 25.69
N PHE A 20 -51.41 -10.92 25.53
CA PHE A 20 -51.66 -12.26 26.04
C PHE A 20 -50.39 -12.85 26.65
N ALA A 21 -50.63 -13.46 27.78
CA ALA A 21 -49.69 -13.85 28.83
C ALA A 21 -48.98 -15.18 28.58
N THR A 22 -47.78 -15.27 29.07
CA THR A 22 -47.06 -16.36 29.78
C THR A 22 -47.56 -17.80 29.69
N LEU A 23 -46.62 -18.71 29.34
CA LEU A 23 -46.54 -20.04 29.95
C LEU A 23 -45.09 -20.39 30.18
N LEU A 24 -44.70 -20.40 31.46
CA LEU A 24 -43.50 -21.05 31.97
C LEU A 24 -43.64 -22.57 31.85
N SER A 25 -42.64 -23.23 31.35
CA SER A 25 -42.37 -24.62 31.71
C SER A 25 -40.89 -24.82 32.01
N ALA A 26 -40.58 -25.05 33.23
CA ALA A 26 -39.30 -25.39 33.74
C ALA A 26 -38.98 -26.88 33.50
N CYS A 27 -37.79 -27.18 32.99
CA CYS A 27 -37.12 -28.45 33.28
C CYS A 27 -35.65 -28.15 33.54
N ALA A 28 -35.23 -28.54 34.74
CA ALA A 28 -33.89 -28.47 35.23
C ALA A 28 -32.99 -29.48 34.52
N GLY A 29 -31.75 -29.07 34.23
CA GLY A 29 -30.67 -29.92 33.78
C GLY A 29 -29.36 -29.14 33.95
N GLU A 30 -28.57 -29.51 34.93
CA GLU A 30 -27.27 -28.91 35.26
C GLU A 30 -26.26 -29.09 34.10
N GLY A 31 -25.59 -28.01 33.75
CA GLY A 31 -24.46 -28.01 32.82
C GLY A 31 -23.83 -26.63 32.79
N SER A 32 -22.82 -26.42 33.65
CA SER A 32 -21.97 -25.22 33.65
C SER A 32 -21.30 -25.01 32.29
N GLY A 33 -21.75 -24.04 31.55
CA GLY A 33 -21.07 -23.56 30.36
C GLY A 33 -21.13 -22.01 30.29
N SER A 34 -20.07 -21.38 30.73
CA SER A 34 -19.86 -19.93 30.52
C SER A 34 -19.98 -19.61 29.05
N ALA A 35 -21.05 -18.96 28.64
CA ALA A 35 -21.12 -18.31 27.33
C ALA A 35 -20.24 -17.06 27.38
N ASN A 36 -18.98 -17.21 26.99
CA ASN A 36 -18.15 -16.08 26.63
C ASN A 36 -18.71 -15.49 25.35
N ALA A 37 -19.20 -14.25 25.45
CA ALA A 37 -19.40 -13.41 24.30
C ALA A 37 -18.01 -13.13 23.67
N SER A 38 -17.65 -13.92 22.67
CA SER A 38 -16.47 -13.70 21.86
C SER A 38 -16.74 -12.48 20.99
N GLY A 39 -16.28 -11.31 21.46
CA GLY A 39 -16.02 -10.19 20.58
C GLY A 39 -15.04 -10.68 19.49
N VAL A 40 -15.38 -10.43 18.23
CA VAL A 40 -14.50 -10.66 17.10
C VAL A 40 -13.33 -9.67 17.23
N ALA A 41 -12.34 -10.04 18.03
CA ALA A 41 -11.03 -9.44 17.96
C ALA A 41 -10.34 -10.04 16.73
N GLY A 42 -10.03 -9.20 15.74
CA GLY A 42 -9.14 -9.55 14.64
C GLY A 42 -7.77 -9.94 15.18
N GLY A 43 -7.60 -11.22 15.48
CA GLY A 43 -6.36 -11.85 15.87
C GLY A 43 -6.14 -13.02 14.93
N GLY A 44 -5.23 -12.86 13.96
CA GLY A 44 -4.77 -13.98 13.16
C GLY A 44 -4.38 -15.15 14.07
N SER A 45 -4.65 -16.36 13.61
CA SER A 45 -4.21 -17.58 14.30
C SER A 45 -2.70 -17.44 14.60
N GLN A 46 -2.26 -17.79 15.82
CA GLN A 46 -0.82 -17.74 16.20
C GLN A 46 0.10 -18.46 15.20
N ASN A 47 -0.46 -19.32 14.36
CA ASN A 47 0.26 -20.11 13.36
C ASN A 47 0.08 -19.60 11.93
N THR A 48 -0.52 -18.42 11.72
CA THR A 48 -0.65 -17.83 10.38
C THR A 48 0.09 -16.50 10.34
N VAL A 49 0.89 -16.28 9.31
CA VAL A 49 1.52 -15.02 8.95
C VAL A 49 0.76 -14.44 7.76
N THR A 50 0.21 -13.25 7.92
CA THR A 50 -0.51 -12.55 6.86
C THR A 50 0.38 -11.47 6.28
N ILE A 51 0.68 -11.56 4.98
CA ILE A 51 1.59 -10.65 4.28
C ILE A 51 0.95 -10.15 2.99
N ASP A 52 1.27 -8.92 2.59
CA ASP A 52 0.79 -8.42 1.31
C ASP A 52 1.63 -8.88 0.12
N TYR A 53 1.00 -8.87 -1.06
CA TYR A 53 1.67 -8.83 -2.34
C TYR A 53 1.08 -7.71 -3.19
N ALA A 54 1.93 -7.11 -4.04
CA ALA A 54 1.52 -5.97 -4.83
C ALA A 54 2.25 -5.93 -6.18
N THR A 55 1.54 -5.50 -7.21
CA THR A 55 2.12 -5.36 -8.56
C THR A 55 3.24 -4.31 -8.63
N TYR A 56 3.25 -3.35 -7.69
CA TYR A 56 4.33 -2.37 -7.53
C TYR A 56 5.53 -2.91 -6.71
N ASN A 57 5.45 -4.12 -6.18
CA ASN A 57 6.54 -4.83 -5.51
C ASN A 57 6.84 -6.16 -6.24
N PRO A 58 7.64 -6.14 -7.30
CA PRO A 58 7.96 -7.34 -8.08
C PRO A 58 8.52 -8.49 -7.27
N LEU A 59 9.29 -8.23 -6.20
CA LEU A 59 9.82 -9.30 -5.33
C LEU A 59 8.70 -10.08 -4.64
N SER A 60 7.61 -9.42 -4.22
CA SER A 60 6.47 -10.10 -3.60
C SER A 60 5.78 -11.07 -4.58
N LEU A 61 5.71 -10.71 -5.86
CA LEU A 61 5.15 -11.56 -6.92
C LEU A 61 6.04 -12.80 -7.14
N ILE A 62 7.36 -12.60 -7.20
CA ILE A 62 8.34 -13.67 -7.38
C ILE A 62 8.30 -14.64 -6.19
N ILE A 63 8.35 -14.12 -4.95
CA ILE A 63 8.31 -14.93 -3.73
C ILE A 63 7.05 -15.79 -3.69
N ARG A 64 5.89 -15.19 -3.95
CA ARG A 64 4.60 -15.86 -3.96
C ARG A 64 4.52 -16.91 -5.07
N LYS A 65 4.94 -16.60 -6.29
CA LYS A 65 4.96 -17.53 -7.43
C LYS A 65 5.84 -18.74 -7.18
N LYS A 66 6.98 -18.52 -6.54
CA LYS A 66 7.96 -19.58 -6.22
C LYS A 66 7.62 -20.37 -4.96
N GLY A 67 6.69 -19.92 -4.10
CA GLY A 67 6.33 -20.60 -2.85
C GLY A 67 7.44 -20.65 -1.81
N TRP A 68 8.44 -19.77 -1.91
CA TRP A 68 9.60 -19.80 -1.01
C TRP A 68 9.24 -19.43 0.43
N LEU A 69 8.37 -18.45 0.61
CA LEU A 69 7.96 -18.01 1.94
C LEU A 69 7.12 -19.06 2.65
N GLU A 70 6.18 -19.68 1.93
CA GLU A 70 5.34 -20.76 2.46
C GLU A 70 6.21 -21.92 2.96
N THR A 71 7.20 -22.30 2.17
CA THR A 71 8.10 -23.41 2.49
C THR A 71 9.00 -23.06 3.69
N ALA A 72 9.54 -21.83 3.72
CA ALA A 72 10.39 -21.39 4.83
C ALA A 72 9.61 -21.35 6.15
N LEU A 73 8.43 -20.73 6.16
CA LEU A 73 7.61 -20.61 7.37
C LEU A 73 6.93 -21.91 7.80
N ALA A 74 6.69 -22.86 6.88
CA ALA A 74 6.22 -24.20 7.23
C ALA A 74 7.21 -24.94 8.15
N ALA A 75 8.52 -24.71 8.01
CA ALA A 75 9.54 -25.25 8.91
C ALA A 75 9.42 -24.71 10.35
N GLU A 76 8.79 -23.53 10.52
CA GLU A 76 8.46 -22.93 11.82
C GLU A 76 7.04 -23.29 12.30
N GLY A 77 6.33 -24.20 11.62
CA GLY A 77 4.94 -24.56 11.92
C GLY A 77 3.93 -23.48 11.56
N LYS A 78 4.28 -22.53 10.69
CA LYS A 78 3.44 -21.40 10.28
C LYS A 78 2.91 -21.58 8.86
N LYS A 79 1.73 -21.00 8.61
CA LYS A 79 1.11 -20.85 7.28
C LYS A 79 1.26 -19.41 6.81
N VAL A 80 1.29 -19.22 5.51
CA VAL A 80 1.27 -17.89 4.88
C VAL A 80 -0.10 -17.62 4.28
N GLU A 81 -0.62 -16.45 4.53
CA GLU A 81 -1.80 -15.92 3.87
C GLU A 81 -1.44 -14.63 3.12
N TRP A 82 -1.69 -14.63 1.81
CA TRP A 82 -1.38 -13.49 0.94
C TRP A 82 -2.58 -12.59 0.73
N VAL A 83 -2.39 -11.29 0.95
CA VAL A 83 -3.39 -10.25 0.71
C VAL A 83 -2.91 -9.30 -0.38
N LYS A 84 -3.72 -9.06 -1.42
CA LYS A 84 -3.36 -8.13 -2.49
C LYS A 84 -3.53 -6.68 -2.05
N SER A 85 -2.47 -5.89 -2.17
CA SER A 85 -2.48 -4.44 -1.95
C SER A 85 -2.54 -3.69 -3.28
N ALA A 86 -3.53 -2.80 -3.41
CA ALA A 86 -3.73 -1.99 -4.63
C ALA A 86 -2.93 -0.67 -4.63
N GLY A 87 -2.15 -0.41 -3.58
CA GLY A 87 -1.32 0.77 -3.38
C GLY A 87 -0.88 0.86 -1.92
N SER A 88 0.13 1.67 -1.64
CA SER A 88 0.68 1.86 -0.28
C SER A 88 -0.38 2.30 0.75
N ASN A 89 -1.38 3.09 0.32
CA ASN A 89 -2.51 3.48 1.16
C ASN A 89 -3.31 2.26 1.64
N LYS A 90 -3.56 1.27 0.77
CA LYS A 90 -4.27 0.03 1.11
C LYS A 90 -3.45 -0.91 1.97
N ALA A 91 -2.14 -1.02 1.71
CA ALA A 91 -1.22 -1.75 2.58
C ALA A 91 -1.21 -1.16 4.01
N ASN A 92 -1.14 0.17 4.14
CA ASN A 92 -1.19 0.85 5.44
C ASN A 92 -2.53 0.67 6.17
N GLU A 93 -3.66 0.69 5.44
CA GLU A 93 -4.98 0.38 6.03
C GLU A 93 -5.00 -1.04 6.59
N ALA A 94 -4.48 -2.02 5.85
CA ALA A 94 -4.43 -3.41 6.24
C ALA A 94 -3.50 -3.66 7.44
N LEU A 95 -2.30 -3.03 7.46
CA LEU A 95 -1.39 -3.06 8.61
C LEU A 95 -2.03 -2.46 9.87
N ARG A 96 -2.65 -1.28 9.74
CA ARG A 96 -3.28 -0.58 10.86
C ARG A 96 -4.46 -1.36 11.44
N SER A 97 -5.25 -2.01 10.59
CA SER A 97 -6.39 -2.83 11.02
C SER A 97 -6.00 -4.20 11.54
N GLY A 98 -4.73 -4.61 11.39
CA GLY A 98 -4.26 -5.96 11.75
C GLY A 98 -4.72 -7.04 10.77
N ASN A 99 -5.13 -6.66 9.55
CA ASN A 99 -5.48 -7.61 8.50
C ASN A 99 -4.24 -8.21 7.83
N ILE A 100 -3.09 -7.55 7.94
CA ILE A 100 -1.78 -8.09 7.58
C ILE A 100 -0.75 -7.80 8.67
N ASP A 101 0.20 -8.70 8.82
CA ASP A 101 1.33 -8.57 9.75
C ASP A 101 2.50 -7.82 9.13
N VAL A 102 2.71 -8.05 7.82
CA VAL A 102 3.79 -7.44 7.04
C VAL A 102 3.23 -6.92 5.72
N GLY A 103 3.65 -5.71 5.34
CA GLY A 103 3.16 -5.05 4.13
C GLY A 103 4.22 -4.22 3.43
N SER A 104 4.11 -4.12 2.10
CA SER A 104 5.01 -3.34 1.27
C SER A 104 4.42 -1.97 0.94
N THR A 105 5.19 -0.91 1.20
CA THR A 105 4.78 0.47 0.91
C THR A 105 5.92 1.30 0.32
N ALA A 106 5.57 2.49 -0.18
CA ALA A 106 6.54 3.56 -0.35
C ALA A 106 6.98 4.12 1.01
N GLY A 107 8.20 4.64 1.09
CA GLY A 107 8.72 5.25 2.32
C GLY A 107 7.89 6.45 2.78
N SER A 108 7.44 7.31 1.86
CA SER A 108 6.55 8.45 2.15
C SER A 108 5.24 8.01 2.80
N ALA A 109 4.65 6.92 2.30
CA ALA A 109 3.42 6.35 2.84
C ALA A 109 3.64 5.70 4.22
N ALA A 110 4.79 5.04 4.44
CA ALA A 110 5.16 4.51 5.75
C ALA A 110 5.34 5.63 6.78
N LEU A 111 6.01 6.74 6.41
CA LEU A 111 6.16 7.91 7.25
C LEU A 111 4.81 8.51 7.62
N LEU A 112 3.93 8.69 6.64
CA LEU A 112 2.56 9.18 6.86
C LEU A 112 1.81 8.30 7.88
N ALA A 113 1.84 6.97 7.68
CA ALA A 113 1.16 6.03 8.58
C ALA A 113 1.75 6.09 10.00
N ARG A 114 3.08 6.09 10.13
CA ARG A 114 3.78 6.16 11.42
C ARG A 114 3.50 7.49 12.15
N ALA A 115 3.55 8.62 11.45
CA ALA A 115 3.27 9.95 12.00
C ALA A 115 1.82 10.10 12.49
N ASN A 116 0.88 9.36 11.88
CA ASN A 116 -0.51 9.26 12.34
C ASN A 116 -0.74 8.11 13.34
N GLY A 117 0.33 7.59 13.96
CA GLY A 117 0.25 6.65 15.08
C GLY A 117 0.08 5.17 14.70
N SER A 118 0.25 4.79 13.43
CA SER A 118 0.25 3.36 13.07
C SER A 118 1.49 2.67 13.66
N PRO A 119 1.34 1.57 14.42
CA PRO A 119 2.43 0.88 15.09
C PRO A 119 3.16 -0.06 14.12
N ILE A 120 3.89 0.52 13.17
CA ILE A 120 4.65 -0.19 12.13
C ILE A 120 6.12 0.19 12.17
N MET A 121 7.00 -0.76 11.83
CA MET A 121 8.44 -0.58 11.70
C MET A 121 8.90 -1.02 10.31
N VAL A 122 9.85 -0.30 9.74
CA VAL A 122 10.53 -0.70 8.50
C VAL A 122 11.62 -1.69 8.84
N ILE A 123 11.48 -2.94 8.40
CA ILE A 123 12.39 -4.05 8.72
C ILE A 123 13.39 -4.36 7.59
N SER A 124 13.08 -3.94 6.35
CA SER A 124 13.96 -4.06 5.18
C SER A 124 13.54 -3.11 4.06
N LEU A 125 14.42 -2.91 3.08
CA LEU A 125 14.13 -2.23 1.83
C LEU A 125 14.09 -3.23 0.69
N TYR A 126 13.00 -3.28 -0.07
CA TYR A 126 12.93 -4.22 -1.18
C TYR A 126 13.42 -3.61 -2.51
N SER A 127 13.39 -2.28 -2.69
CA SER A 127 13.87 -1.62 -3.91
C SER A 127 14.09 -0.11 -3.73
N GLN A 128 14.77 0.53 -4.70
CA GLN A 128 14.75 1.98 -4.91
C GLN A 128 14.13 2.26 -6.29
N PRO A 129 12.80 2.23 -6.41
CA PRO A 129 12.15 2.27 -7.71
C PRO A 129 12.02 3.70 -8.26
N GLU A 130 11.95 3.82 -9.58
CA GLU A 130 11.42 4.99 -10.27
C GLU A 130 9.98 4.71 -10.73
N TRP A 131 9.12 4.39 -9.80
CA TRP A 131 7.78 3.89 -10.04
C TRP A 131 6.69 4.96 -10.19
N SER A 132 7.04 6.24 -10.01
CA SER A 132 6.08 7.34 -10.11
C SER A 132 6.55 8.42 -11.05
N ALA A 133 5.63 8.94 -11.86
CA ALA A 133 5.82 10.10 -12.73
C ALA A 133 4.50 10.84 -12.96
N LEU A 134 4.58 12.09 -13.42
CA LEU A 134 3.40 12.80 -13.93
C LEU A 134 3.17 12.42 -15.38
N VAL A 135 1.96 11.95 -15.67
CA VAL A 135 1.56 11.36 -16.94
C VAL A 135 0.46 12.19 -17.58
N THR A 136 0.51 12.33 -18.89
CA THR A 136 -0.53 12.96 -19.68
C THR A 136 -0.67 12.26 -21.02
N ARG A 137 -1.82 12.44 -21.70
CA ARG A 137 -1.99 11.93 -23.06
C ARG A 137 -1.08 12.67 -24.02
N LYS A 138 -0.59 11.98 -25.03
CA LYS A 138 0.33 12.52 -26.06
C LYS A 138 -0.18 13.79 -26.77
N ASP A 139 -1.48 13.97 -26.84
CA ASP A 139 -2.16 15.08 -27.54
C ASP A 139 -2.64 16.19 -26.58
N SER A 140 -2.27 16.14 -25.30
CA SER A 140 -2.77 17.05 -24.26
C SER A 140 -2.20 18.47 -24.33
N GLY A 141 -1.03 18.65 -24.95
CA GLY A 141 -0.26 19.91 -24.93
C GLY A 141 0.44 20.20 -23.61
N ILE A 142 0.36 19.31 -22.59
CA ILE A 142 1.06 19.44 -21.30
C ILE A 142 2.47 18.89 -21.48
N THR A 143 3.49 19.72 -21.20
CA THR A 143 4.91 19.35 -21.38
C THR A 143 5.75 19.58 -20.13
N LYS A 144 5.24 20.32 -19.15
CA LYS A 144 5.93 20.68 -17.89
C LYS A 144 4.94 20.87 -16.76
N VAL A 145 5.44 20.84 -15.52
CA VAL A 145 4.62 20.97 -14.32
C VAL A 145 3.82 22.28 -14.28
N ALA A 146 4.40 23.37 -14.80
CA ALA A 146 3.73 24.67 -14.84
C ALA A 146 2.42 24.67 -15.69
N ASP A 147 2.30 23.76 -16.65
CA ASP A 147 1.10 23.62 -17.49
C ASP A 147 -0.09 23.03 -16.74
N LEU A 148 0.12 22.53 -15.51
CA LEU A 148 -0.93 21.97 -14.66
C LEU A 148 -1.82 23.03 -13.98
N LYS A 149 -1.44 24.31 -13.99
CA LYS A 149 -2.27 25.39 -13.42
C LYS A 149 -3.67 25.40 -14.04
N GLY A 150 -4.69 25.38 -13.18
CA GLY A 150 -6.10 25.33 -13.60
C GLY A 150 -6.56 24.00 -14.20
N LYS A 151 -5.72 22.97 -14.18
CA LYS A 151 -6.04 21.64 -14.70
C LYS A 151 -6.55 20.69 -13.63
N THR A 152 -7.20 19.62 -14.07
CA THR A 152 -7.61 18.51 -13.21
C THR A 152 -6.57 17.42 -13.27
N VAL A 153 -6.07 16.99 -12.10
CA VAL A 153 -5.05 15.96 -11.95
C VAL A 153 -5.57 14.83 -11.06
N ALA A 154 -5.53 13.60 -11.57
CA ALA A 154 -5.84 12.43 -10.77
C ALA A 154 -4.60 11.97 -9.99
N VAL A 155 -4.78 11.56 -8.74
CA VAL A 155 -3.71 10.98 -7.91
C VAL A 155 -4.29 10.19 -6.75
N THR A 156 -3.58 9.16 -6.29
CA THR A 156 -3.96 8.40 -5.08
C THR A 156 -3.29 9.02 -3.85
N LYS A 157 -4.06 9.67 -2.98
CA LYS A 157 -3.54 10.23 -1.73
C LYS A 157 -2.92 9.15 -0.83
N GLY A 158 -1.88 9.53 -0.10
CA GLY A 158 -1.17 8.62 0.81
C GLY A 158 -0.25 7.62 0.12
N THR A 159 0.21 7.93 -1.10
CA THR A 159 1.14 7.12 -1.91
C THR A 159 2.26 7.99 -2.49
N ASP A 160 3.37 7.39 -2.94
CA ASP A 160 4.48 8.15 -3.57
C ASP A 160 4.04 9.05 -4.72
N PRO A 161 3.16 8.63 -5.64
CA PRO A 161 2.63 9.53 -6.68
C PRO A 161 2.03 10.84 -6.13
N TYR A 162 1.36 10.79 -4.98
CA TYR A 162 0.82 11.99 -4.36
C TYR A 162 1.92 12.94 -3.89
N PHE A 163 2.93 12.41 -3.23
CA PHE A 163 4.06 13.22 -2.74
C PHE A 163 4.95 13.69 -3.87
N LEU A 164 5.14 12.90 -4.94
CA LEU A 164 5.81 13.33 -6.16
C LEU A 164 5.11 14.55 -6.77
N LEU A 165 3.78 14.51 -6.90
CA LEU A 165 3.01 15.64 -7.41
C LEU A 165 3.23 16.88 -6.54
N LEU A 166 3.07 16.77 -5.21
CA LEU A 166 3.20 17.92 -4.31
C LEU A 166 4.62 18.51 -4.33
N GLN A 167 5.65 17.65 -4.38
CA GLN A 167 7.04 18.08 -4.48
C GLN A 167 7.32 18.78 -5.82
N ALA A 168 6.79 18.27 -6.93
CA ALA A 168 6.94 18.86 -8.24
C ALA A 168 6.26 20.25 -8.30
N LEU A 169 5.06 20.39 -7.74
CA LEU A 169 4.37 21.68 -7.65
C LEU A 169 5.14 22.67 -6.78
N LYS A 170 5.63 22.24 -5.63
CA LYS A 170 6.42 23.08 -4.72
C LYS A 170 7.71 23.59 -5.38
N GLN A 171 8.39 22.74 -6.14
CA GLN A 171 9.61 23.10 -6.89
C GLN A 171 9.34 24.22 -7.91
N GLU A 172 8.15 24.24 -8.53
CA GLU A 172 7.73 25.23 -9.50
C GLU A 172 7.01 26.46 -8.86
N GLY A 173 6.91 26.49 -7.51
CA GLY A 173 6.21 27.56 -6.80
C GLY A 173 4.70 27.57 -7.06
N ILE A 174 4.10 26.42 -7.35
CA ILE A 174 2.67 26.25 -7.63
C ILE A 174 1.99 25.69 -6.39
N SER A 175 0.88 26.29 -5.98
CA SER A 175 0.05 25.75 -4.90
C SER A 175 -0.77 24.56 -5.38
N ALA A 176 -0.97 23.55 -4.53
CA ALA A 176 -1.92 22.49 -4.83
C ALA A 176 -3.35 22.99 -5.05
N SER A 177 -3.71 24.16 -4.49
CA SER A 177 -4.99 24.83 -4.70
C SER A 177 -5.13 25.47 -6.10
N ASP A 178 -4.04 25.61 -6.84
CA ASP A 178 -4.07 26.08 -8.25
C ASP A 178 -4.55 24.98 -9.21
N LEU A 179 -4.73 23.74 -8.72
CA LEU A 179 -5.19 22.58 -9.46
C LEU A 179 -6.51 22.05 -8.89
N THR A 180 -7.24 21.30 -9.69
CA THR A 180 -8.31 20.40 -9.19
C THR A 180 -7.72 19.02 -9.00
N ILE A 181 -7.42 18.63 -7.77
CA ILE A 181 -6.88 17.30 -7.45
C ILE A 181 -8.02 16.32 -7.19
N GLN A 182 -8.12 15.28 -8.01
CA GLN A 182 -9.05 14.17 -7.83
C GLN A 182 -8.34 12.98 -7.14
N ASN A 183 -8.81 12.62 -5.95
CA ASN A 183 -8.31 11.46 -5.24
C ASN A 183 -8.96 10.19 -5.80
N LEU A 184 -8.26 9.48 -6.67
CA LEU A 184 -8.68 8.24 -7.31
C LEU A 184 -7.64 7.14 -7.05
N GLN A 185 -8.07 5.88 -6.94
CA GLN A 185 -7.11 4.76 -6.93
C GLN A 185 -6.35 4.72 -8.27
N HIS A 186 -5.15 4.13 -8.28
CA HIS A 186 -4.23 4.19 -9.42
C HIS A 186 -4.89 3.74 -10.74
N ALA A 187 -5.63 2.63 -10.73
CA ALA A 187 -6.33 2.14 -11.91
C ALA A 187 -7.45 3.09 -12.38
N ASP A 188 -8.20 3.66 -11.42
CA ASP A 188 -9.27 4.62 -11.72
C ASP A 188 -8.70 5.93 -12.25
N GLY A 189 -7.55 6.39 -11.68
CA GLY A 189 -6.82 7.57 -12.16
C GLY A 189 -6.34 7.41 -13.60
N ARG A 190 -5.83 6.22 -13.94
CA ARG A 190 -5.48 5.87 -15.32
C ARG A 190 -6.71 5.91 -16.23
N THR A 191 -7.81 5.27 -15.84
CA THR A 191 -9.06 5.26 -16.60
C THR A 191 -9.60 6.67 -16.81
N ALA A 192 -9.53 7.53 -15.79
CA ALA A 192 -9.95 8.93 -15.91
C ALA A 192 -9.09 9.72 -16.91
N LEU A 193 -7.77 9.44 -16.97
CA LEU A 193 -6.88 10.04 -17.97
C LEU A 193 -7.24 9.59 -19.40
N ASP A 194 -7.42 8.28 -19.60
CA ASP A 194 -7.76 7.69 -20.91
C ASP A 194 -9.07 8.25 -21.46
N ASN A 195 -10.07 8.44 -20.59
CA ASN A 195 -11.37 9.00 -20.94
C ASN A 195 -11.38 10.54 -21.06
N GLY A 196 -10.26 11.22 -20.81
CA GLY A 196 -10.17 12.67 -20.85
C GLY A 196 -10.92 13.39 -19.73
N GLN A 197 -11.27 12.67 -18.64
CA GLN A 197 -11.94 13.23 -17.45
C GLN A 197 -10.95 14.04 -16.60
N VAL A 198 -9.66 13.74 -16.71
CA VAL A 198 -8.58 14.50 -16.11
C VAL A 198 -7.55 14.86 -17.18
N ASN A 199 -6.79 15.94 -16.92
CA ASN A 199 -5.77 16.44 -17.86
C ASN A 199 -4.42 15.72 -17.67
N ALA A 200 -4.13 15.31 -16.44
CA ALA A 200 -2.94 14.57 -16.07
C ALA A 200 -3.24 13.59 -14.93
N TRP A 201 -2.34 12.65 -14.73
CA TRP A 201 -2.38 11.68 -13.68
C TRP A 201 -0.99 11.52 -13.06
N SER A 202 -0.91 11.49 -11.73
CA SER A 202 0.31 11.07 -11.06
C SER A 202 0.32 9.56 -10.94
N GLY A 203 1.10 8.93 -11.81
CA GLY A 203 1.07 7.50 -12.08
C GLY A 203 1.89 6.66 -11.13
N LEU A 204 1.58 5.36 -11.11
CA LEU A 204 2.35 4.32 -10.41
C LEU A 204 2.53 3.11 -11.32
N ASP A 205 3.76 2.56 -11.38
CA ASP A 205 4.01 1.29 -12.04
C ASP A 205 3.29 0.11 -11.34
N PRO A 206 2.85 -0.89 -12.08
CA PRO A 206 3.02 -1.11 -13.52
C PRO A 206 2.00 -0.38 -14.41
N ILE A 207 0.97 0.25 -13.85
CA ILE A 207 -0.10 0.92 -14.61
C ILE A 207 0.48 2.09 -15.42
N MET A 208 1.47 2.80 -14.84
CA MET A 208 2.16 3.91 -15.51
C MET A 208 3.02 3.40 -16.67
N ALA A 209 3.75 2.31 -16.51
CA ALA A 209 4.51 1.70 -17.59
C ALA A 209 3.59 1.22 -18.73
N ALA A 210 2.43 0.64 -18.42
CA ALA A 210 1.43 0.29 -19.43
C ALA A 210 0.89 1.54 -20.16
N ALA A 211 0.70 2.65 -19.46
CA ALA A 211 0.31 3.91 -20.04
C ALA A 211 1.31 4.39 -21.10
N GLU A 212 2.57 4.39 -20.77
CA GLU A 212 3.66 4.79 -21.66
C GLU A 212 3.82 3.83 -22.83
N VAL A 213 3.97 2.52 -22.55
CA VAL A 213 4.33 1.52 -23.57
C VAL A 213 3.16 1.19 -24.48
N GLU A 214 1.96 1.03 -23.93
CA GLU A 214 0.81 0.51 -24.67
C GLU A 214 -0.09 1.58 -25.28
N SER A 215 -0.15 2.78 -24.67
CA SER A 215 -1.00 3.88 -25.13
C SER A 215 -0.22 5.06 -25.71
N GLY A 216 1.09 5.08 -25.50
CA GLY A 216 1.96 6.17 -25.94
C GLY A 216 1.75 7.45 -25.14
N ASP A 217 1.29 7.33 -23.89
CA ASP A 217 1.18 8.46 -22.99
C ASP A 217 2.55 8.98 -22.59
N VAL A 218 2.61 10.26 -22.26
CA VAL A 218 3.86 10.97 -22.02
C VAL A 218 4.11 11.11 -20.52
N LEU A 219 5.24 10.59 -20.06
CA LEU A 219 5.75 10.86 -18.71
C LEU A 219 6.46 12.23 -18.74
N PHE A 220 5.70 13.33 -18.63
CA PHE A 220 6.22 14.68 -18.81
C PHE A 220 7.03 15.22 -17.63
N TYR A 221 6.97 14.55 -16.47
CA TYR A 221 7.83 14.88 -15.34
C TYR A 221 8.23 13.60 -14.60
N ARG A 222 9.53 13.40 -14.45
CA ARG A 222 10.17 12.28 -13.74
C ARG A 222 11.23 12.83 -12.80
N ASN A 223 11.30 12.31 -11.58
CA ASN A 223 12.35 12.67 -10.62
C ASN A 223 12.58 11.53 -9.64
N LEU A 224 13.67 10.79 -9.81
CA LEU A 224 14.02 9.68 -8.93
C LEU A 224 14.14 10.10 -7.46
N ASN A 225 14.61 11.33 -7.20
CA ASN A 225 14.78 11.83 -5.82
C ASN A 225 13.44 12.09 -5.10
N PHE A 226 12.33 12.18 -5.86
CA PHE A 226 10.98 12.34 -5.32
C PHE A 226 10.23 11.00 -5.20
N ASN A 227 10.84 9.91 -5.68
CA ASN A 227 10.40 8.56 -5.41
C ASN A 227 11.13 8.09 -4.13
N THR A 228 10.39 7.60 -3.17
CA THR A 228 10.98 7.04 -1.97
C THR A 228 11.30 5.56 -2.16
N TYR A 229 12.04 4.95 -1.23
CA TYR A 229 12.36 3.53 -1.31
C TYR A 229 11.12 2.66 -1.13
N GLY A 230 11.17 1.45 -1.64
CA GLY A 230 10.21 0.40 -1.31
C GLY A 230 10.51 -0.18 0.07
N PHE A 231 9.62 0.05 1.02
CA PHE A 231 9.76 -0.36 2.41
C PHE A 231 8.96 -1.61 2.69
N LEU A 232 9.60 -2.60 3.30
CA LEU A 232 8.94 -3.73 3.92
C LEU A 232 8.65 -3.37 5.38
N ASN A 233 7.37 -3.16 5.69
CA ASN A 233 6.91 -2.77 7.02
C ASN A 233 6.31 -3.96 7.75
N ALA A 234 6.58 -4.08 9.04
CA ALA A 234 5.94 -5.05 9.91
C ALA A 234 5.22 -4.35 11.06
N ALA A 235 4.08 -4.89 11.49
CA ALA A 235 3.41 -4.44 12.69
C ALA A 235 4.29 -4.69 13.92
N GLU A 236 4.43 -3.72 14.82
CA GLU A 236 5.25 -3.86 16.05
C GLU A 236 4.87 -5.10 16.87
N LYS A 237 3.56 -5.36 16.99
CA LYS A 237 3.05 -6.55 17.68
C LYS A 237 3.55 -7.83 17.03
N PHE A 238 3.60 -7.89 15.69
CA PHE A 238 4.11 -9.06 14.97
C PHE A 238 5.60 -9.27 15.23
N ILE A 239 6.40 -8.21 15.15
CA ILE A 239 7.84 -8.24 15.44
C ILE A 239 8.10 -8.80 16.85
N GLN A 240 7.35 -8.33 17.83
CA GLN A 240 7.49 -8.72 19.23
C GLN A 240 7.09 -10.18 19.48
N SER A 241 6.01 -10.65 18.84
CA SER A 241 5.46 -11.99 19.07
C SER A 241 6.04 -13.06 18.15
N ASN A 242 6.59 -12.69 16.99
CA ASN A 242 7.11 -13.60 15.96
C ASN A 242 8.44 -13.11 15.36
N PRO A 243 9.49 -12.83 16.18
CA PRO A 243 10.74 -12.26 15.66
C PRO A 243 11.46 -13.21 14.69
N THR A 244 11.35 -14.53 14.87
CA THR A 244 11.92 -15.51 13.94
C THR A 244 11.23 -15.45 12.59
N ALA A 245 9.90 -15.42 12.54
CA ALA A 245 9.16 -15.29 11.29
C ALA A 245 9.44 -13.96 10.58
N ALA A 246 9.61 -12.86 11.33
CA ALA A 246 10.03 -11.57 10.76
C ALA A 246 11.42 -11.66 10.10
N GLN A 247 12.37 -12.36 10.72
CA GLN A 247 13.68 -12.62 10.13
C GLN A 247 13.57 -13.48 8.87
N THR A 248 12.81 -14.58 8.92
CA THR A 248 12.60 -15.48 7.76
C THR A 248 12.00 -14.72 6.57
N ILE A 249 11.05 -13.81 6.80
CA ILE A 249 10.49 -12.96 5.73
C ILE A 249 11.58 -12.10 5.10
N VAL A 250 12.43 -11.45 5.89
CA VAL A 250 13.52 -10.62 5.38
C VAL A 250 14.53 -11.46 4.61
N ASP A 251 14.90 -12.63 5.12
CA ASP A 251 15.83 -13.56 4.45
C ASP A 251 15.30 -13.98 3.07
N VAL A 252 13.99 -14.29 2.98
CA VAL A 252 13.33 -14.65 1.72
C VAL A 252 13.30 -13.48 0.73
N TYR A 253 13.08 -12.24 1.19
CA TYR A 253 13.13 -11.06 0.34
C TYR A 253 14.54 -10.83 -0.22
N GLU A 254 15.58 -11.00 0.60
CA GLU A 254 16.96 -10.86 0.15
C GLU A 254 17.38 -11.97 -0.82
N TYR A 255 16.93 -13.20 -0.58
CA TYR A 255 17.10 -14.29 -1.54
C TYR A 255 16.42 -13.98 -2.86
N ALA A 256 15.16 -13.53 -2.84
CA ALA A 256 14.41 -13.17 -4.04
C ALA A 256 15.08 -12.05 -4.83
N ARG A 257 15.66 -11.04 -4.13
CA ARG A 257 16.46 -9.98 -4.76
C ARG A 257 17.67 -10.54 -5.48
N ALA A 258 18.44 -11.38 -4.80
CA ALA A 258 19.64 -12.00 -5.37
C ALA A 258 19.29 -12.91 -6.56
N TRP A 259 18.20 -13.65 -6.45
CA TRP A 259 17.69 -14.52 -7.50
C TRP A 259 17.22 -13.71 -8.73
N ALA A 260 16.43 -12.65 -8.54
CA ALA A 260 15.93 -11.81 -9.63
C ALA A 260 17.08 -11.14 -10.42
N LYS A 261 18.15 -10.73 -9.74
CA LYS A 261 19.35 -10.20 -10.38
C LYS A 261 20.11 -11.24 -11.21
N LYS A 262 20.06 -12.52 -10.83
CA LYS A 262 20.67 -13.64 -11.56
C LYS A 262 19.80 -14.18 -12.70
N ASN A 263 18.48 -14.01 -12.59
CA ASN A 263 17.50 -14.58 -13.51
C ASN A 263 16.55 -13.47 -14.04
N PRO A 264 17.08 -12.42 -14.70
CA PRO A 264 16.29 -11.23 -15.05
C PRO A 264 15.14 -11.56 -16.01
N GLU A 265 15.34 -12.43 -16.99
CA GLU A 265 14.30 -12.82 -17.96
C GLU A 265 13.14 -13.57 -17.28
N GLU A 266 13.46 -14.49 -16.37
CA GLU A 266 12.44 -15.23 -15.62
C GLU A 266 11.70 -14.32 -14.63
N ALA A 267 12.40 -13.35 -14.02
CA ALA A 267 11.79 -12.34 -13.16
C ALA A 267 10.79 -11.47 -13.93
N VAL A 268 11.14 -11.01 -15.13
CA VAL A 268 10.23 -10.29 -16.04
C VAL A 268 9.00 -11.15 -16.37
N LYS A 269 9.19 -12.41 -16.73
CA LYS A 269 8.09 -13.32 -17.05
C LYS A 269 7.14 -13.53 -15.88
N ILE A 270 7.66 -13.67 -14.66
CA ILE A 270 6.81 -13.80 -13.46
C ILE A 270 6.01 -12.51 -13.24
N VAL A 271 6.63 -11.33 -13.38
CA VAL A 271 5.94 -10.06 -13.24
C VAL A 271 4.86 -9.88 -14.30
N GLU A 272 5.13 -10.25 -15.55
CA GLU A 272 4.15 -10.30 -16.64
C GLU A 272 2.92 -11.14 -16.25
N GLU A 273 3.16 -12.41 -15.89
CA GLU A 273 2.11 -13.38 -15.55
C GLU A 273 1.29 -12.94 -14.30
N GLU A 274 1.97 -12.59 -13.21
CA GLU A 274 1.31 -12.29 -11.92
C GLU A 274 0.64 -10.91 -11.89
N SER A 275 1.08 -9.98 -12.75
CA SER A 275 0.45 -8.66 -12.89
C SER A 275 -0.57 -8.60 -14.02
N GLY A 276 -0.54 -9.55 -14.96
CA GLY A 276 -1.41 -9.58 -16.15
C GLY A 276 -1.11 -8.43 -17.13
N ILE A 277 0.14 -8.01 -17.23
CA ILE A 277 0.63 -6.96 -18.13
C ILE A 277 1.41 -7.57 -19.31
N LYS A 278 1.66 -6.78 -20.36
CA LYS A 278 2.45 -7.26 -21.50
C LYS A 278 3.93 -7.39 -21.15
N HIS A 279 4.64 -8.21 -21.90
CA HIS A 279 6.06 -8.48 -21.70
C HIS A 279 6.91 -7.20 -21.69
N GLU A 280 6.71 -6.34 -22.68
CA GLU A 280 7.45 -5.07 -22.81
C GLU A 280 7.17 -4.13 -21.62
N THR A 281 5.94 -4.13 -21.11
CA THR A 281 5.58 -3.39 -19.91
C THR A 281 6.28 -3.95 -18.67
N ALA A 282 6.34 -5.29 -18.53
CA ALA A 282 7.03 -5.96 -17.42
C ALA A 282 8.55 -5.69 -17.45
N GLN A 283 9.16 -5.63 -18.63
CA GLN A 283 10.58 -5.25 -18.77
C GLN A 283 10.83 -3.84 -18.22
N VAL A 284 10.04 -2.86 -18.64
CA VAL A 284 10.15 -1.48 -18.15
C VAL A 284 9.96 -1.40 -16.63
N VAL A 285 8.99 -2.12 -16.07
CA VAL A 285 8.76 -2.19 -14.62
C VAL A 285 9.99 -2.74 -13.89
N MET A 286 10.57 -3.83 -14.38
CA MET A 286 11.75 -4.44 -13.75
C MET A 286 12.99 -3.55 -13.84
N GLU A 287 13.21 -2.87 -14.96
CA GLU A 287 14.29 -1.88 -15.14
C GLU A 287 14.16 -0.73 -14.13
N ARG A 288 12.94 -0.23 -13.91
CA ARG A 288 12.63 0.86 -12.97
C ARG A 288 12.68 0.42 -11.51
N THR A 289 12.53 -0.87 -11.23
CA THR A 289 12.47 -1.37 -9.84
C THR A 289 13.79 -1.21 -9.09
N ARG A 290 14.94 -1.24 -9.77
CA ARG A 290 16.28 -0.97 -9.22
C ARG A 290 16.56 -1.79 -7.94
N LEU A 291 16.90 -3.05 -8.13
CA LEU A 291 17.18 -4.00 -7.05
C LEU A 291 18.61 -3.90 -6.49
N ASP A 292 19.48 -3.11 -7.13
CA ASP A 292 20.89 -2.93 -6.70
C ASP A 292 21.00 -1.86 -5.62
N ILE A 293 20.58 -2.22 -4.43
CA ILE A 293 20.57 -1.36 -3.25
C ILE A 293 21.05 -2.13 -2.02
N ASP A 294 21.49 -1.40 -0.99
CA ASP A 294 21.64 -1.92 0.36
C ASP A 294 20.23 -2.09 0.98
N PRO A 295 19.82 -3.30 1.39
CA PRO A 295 18.51 -3.56 1.97
C PRO A 295 18.34 -3.02 3.40
N VAL A 296 19.44 -2.61 4.05
CA VAL A 296 19.41 -2.13 5.44
C VAL A 296 18.83 -0.73 5.50
N PRO A 297 17.63 -0.55 6.12
CA PRO A 297 17.07 0.78 6.30
C PRO A 297 17.91 1.59 7.29
N GLY A 298 18.11 2.89 7.03
CA GLY A 298 18.95 3.70 7.90
C GLY A 298 18.92 5.19 7.60
N ALA A 299 20.00 5.87 7.95
CA ALA A 299 20.12 7.33 7.87
C ALA A 299 19.83 7.89 6.46
N LYS A 300 20.22 7.18 5.41
CA LYS A 300 20.00 7.60 4.01
C LYS A 300 18.50 7.70 3.71
N GLN A 301 17.69 6.73 4.13
CA GLN A 301 16.24 6.72 3.92
C GLN A 301 15.57 7.77 4.79
N VAL A 302 15.98 7.92 6.05
CA VAL A 302 15.48 8.97 6.94
C VAL A 302 15.74 10.35 6.35
N GLU A 303 16.90 10.60 5.71
CA GLU A 303 17.18 11.88 5.06
C GLU A 303 16.23 12.17 3.89
N VAL A 304 15.96 11.17 3.04
CA VAL A 304 14.94 11.30 1.98
C VAL A 304 13.56 11.63 2.57
N LEU A 305 13.18 10.96 3.66
CA LEU A 305 11.88 11.16 4.31
C LEU A 305 11.77 12.53 5.01
N LYS A 306 12.87 13.13 5.46
CA LYS A 306 12.87 14.51 5.97
C LYS A 306 12.40 15.52 4.94
N GLY A 307 12.69 15.28 3.65
CA GLY A 307 12.18 16.12 2.56
C GLY A 307 10.66 15.99 2.36
N VAL A 308 10.08 14.84 2.70
CA VAL A 308 8.63 14.57 2.62
C VAL A 308 7.88 15.17 3.81
N GLY A 309 8.47 15.16 5.00
CA GLY A 309 7.82 15.54 6.25
C GLY A 309 7.08 16.89 6.22
N PRO A 310 7.73 18.01 5.83
CA PRO A 310 7.05 19.31 5.73
C PRO A 310 5.85 19.31 4.78
N ILE A 311 5.89 18.50 3.72
CA ILE A 311 4.80 18.40 2.76
C ILE A 311 3.58 17.71 3.38
N LEU A 312 3.79 16.70 4.22
CA LEU A 312 2.72 16.04 4.98
C LEU A 312 1.99 17.01 5.91
N VAL A 313 2.71 17.94 6.51
CA VAL A 313 2.14 18.97 7.40
C VAL A 313 1.44 20.06 6.59
N GLU A 314 2.06 20.56 5.54
CA GLU A 314 1.50 21.59 4.64
C GLU A 314 0.20 21.10 3.95
N SER A 315 0.12 19.82 3.58
CA SER A 315 -1.10 19.23 3.00
C SER A 315 -2.19 18.91 4.02
N GLY A 316 -1.88 19.00 5.32
CA GLY A 316 -2.80 18.65 6.41
C GLY A 316 -2.96 17.15 6.63
N ASP A 317 -2.12 16.32 6.01
CA ASP A 317 -2.15 14.85 6.15
C ASP A 317 -1.55 14.40 7.50
N VAL A 318 -0.69 15.21 8.13
CA VAL A 318 -0.14 15.02 9.48
C VAL A 318 -0.38 16.32 10.29
N PRO A 319 -0.82 16.22 11.56
CA PRO A 319 -1.18 17.40 12.35
C PRO A 319 -0.02 18.36 12.63
N SER A 320 1.20 17.85 12.84
CA SER A 320 2.34 18.69 13.22
C SER A 320 3.70 18.13 12.76
N GLN A 321 4.69 19.02 12.65
CA GLN A 321 6.08 18.62 12.40
C GLN A 321 6.64 17.75 13.55
N SER A 322 6.20 17.98 14.78
CA SER A 322 6.59 17.15 15.93
C SER A 322 6.20 15.68 15.77
N ASP A 323 5.06 15.39 15.13
CA ASP A 323 4.62 14.01 14.88
C ASP A 323 5.44 13.36 13.76
N VAL A 324 5.80 14.13 12.73
CA VAL A 324 6.75 13.71 11.69
C VAL A 324 8.11 13.38 12.32
N ASP A 325 8.65 14.25 13.17
CA ASP A 325 9.96 14.06 13.78
C ASP A 325 10.00 12.83 14.69
N LYS A 326 8.94 12.58 15.46
CA LYS A 326 8.79 11.36 16.26
C LYS A 326 8.77 10.10 15.37
N ALA A 327 8.04 10.16 14.26
CA ALA A 327 7.98 9.06 13.31
C ALA A 327 9.35 8.77 12.67
N LEU A 328 10.05 9.81 12.19
CA LEU A 328 11.40 9.69 11.61
C LEU A 328 12.41 9.05 12.58
N ASN A 329 12.30 9.37 13.87
CA ASN A 329 13.20 8.85 14.91
C ASN A 329 12.87 7.42 15.35
N SER A 330 11.72 6.87 14.95
CA SER A 330 11.23 5.59 15.47
C SER A 330 10.76 4.60 14.41
N ILE A 331 10.82 4.93 13.12
CA ILE A 331 10.26 4.09 12.06
C ILE A 331 11.18 2.93 11.66
N VAL A 332 12.49 3.05 11.85
CA VAL A 332 13.49 2.10 11.37
C VAL A 332 13.80 1.03 12.41
N ASP A 333 13.72 -0.23 12.00
CA ASP A 333 14.28 -1.39 12.73
C ASP A 333 15.21 -2.17 11.79
N ASP A 334 16.47 -1.86 11.81
CA ASP A 334 17.48 -2.37 10.88
C ASP A 334 18.05 -3.76 11.26
N GLN A 335 17.65 -4.28 12.43
CA GLN A 335 18.23 -5.51 12.99
C GLN A 335 18.01 -6.75 12.10
N PHE A 336 16.87 -6.83 11.41
CA PHE A 336 16.50 -7.96 10.56
C PHE A 336 17.31 -7.95 9.26
N ALA A 337 17.34 -6.80 8.57
CA ALA A 337 18.11 -6.67 7.32
C ALA A 337 19.62 -6.85 7.54
N LYS A 338 20.15 -6.40 8.67
CA LYS A 338 21.57 -6.62 9.04
C LYS A 338 21.94 -8.09 9.27
N LYS A 339 20.96 -8.92 9.61
CA LYS A 339 21.14 -10.36 9.88
C LYS A 339 20.68 -11.25 8.73
N ALA A 340 20.28 -10.66 7.60
CA ALA A 340 19.73 -11.41 6.47
C ALA A 340 20.69 -12.53 6.00
N ASP A 341 20.18 -13.76 5.88
CA ASP A 341 20.93 -14.95 5.48
C ASP A 341 20.32 -15.62 4.24
N ASN A 342 20.89 -15.28 3.08
CA ASN A 342 20.48 -15.87 1.81
C ASN A 342 20.77 -17.38 1.70
N ALA A 343 21.80 -17.88 2.42
CA ALA A 343 22.22 -19.28 2.31
C ALA A 343 21.22 -20.24 2.98
N ALA A 344 20.53 -19.78 4.03
CA ALA A 344 19.46 -20.55 4.66
C ALA A 344 18.30 -20.75 3.66
N VAL A 345 17.91 -19.70 2.95
CA VAL A 345 16.79 -19.73 1.99
C VAL A 345 17.14 -20.50 0.72
N GLU A 346 18.41 -20.44 0.25
CA GLU A 346 18.86 -21.17 -0.95
C GLU A 346 18.64 -22.69 -0.83
N LYS A 347 18.83 -23.25 0.36
CA LYS A 347 18.58 -24.69 0.62
C LYS A 347 17.08 -25.02 0.50
N ILE A 348 16.22 -24.12 0.96
CA ILE A 348 14.76 -24.26 0.90
C ILE A 348 14.28 -24.14 -0.53
N ALA A 349 14.75 -23.13 -1.25
CA ALA A 349 14.39 -22.89 -2.66
C ALA A 349 14.71 -24.09 -3.57
N LYS A 350 15.87 -24.72 -3.39
CA LYS A 350 16.26 -25.93 -4.14
C LYS A 350 15.35 -27.13 -3.90
N VAL A 351 14.59 -27.15 -2.84
CA VAL A 351 13.59 -28.22 -2.55
C VAL A 351 12.31 -27.96 -3.36
N VAL A 352 11.91 -26.70 -3.49
CA VAL A 352 10.67 -26.29 -4.18
C VAL A 352 10.81 -26.35 -5.69
N GLU A 353 12.02 -26.14 -6.23
CA GLU A 353 12.32 -26.13 -7.66
C GLU A 353 12.54 -27.54 -8.27
N LYS A 354 12.47 -28.60 -7.48
CA LYS A 354 12.53 -30.00 -7.91
C LYS A 354 11.14 -30.60 -8.09
#